data_bcd6cccb825d9adf9ee832bd169d95d4
#
_entry.id   bcd6cccb825d9adf9ee832bd169d95d4
#
_cell.length_a   1.000
_cell.length_b   1.000
_cell.length_c   1.000
_cell.angle_alpha   90.00
_cell.angle_beta   90.00
_cell.angle_gamma   90.00
#
_symmetry.space_group_name_H-M   'P 1'
#
loop_
_entity.id
_entity.type
_entity.pdbx_description
1 polymer ?
#
loop_
_entity_poly.entity_id
_entity_poly.type
_entity_poly.pdbx_seq_one_letter_code
_entity_poly.pdbx_strand_id
1 'polypeptide(L)'
;MSRGLGDVYKRQVQEYVETIGAEDLKDYKILTVHVHAPGMIHTKNKLIKSIGDFQGMKMRGPTRVITTMLKSMGATPVGMPVPKVAPSLSKGVIDGMVVPWEIMPSFKLQELTKAHTNVAGNRGLYTTPFLFIMNKAKYESLSPSQKKVIDNNSGLSLAKEAGKLWDGFEVPARKLAVNAGGQFFTLQGEELAKMKAAGKKVTEDWIKSTNKKGLDAQKLLDTAKSLISKYEKSL
;
A
#
# COMPACT_ATOMS: atom_id res chain seq x y z
N MET A 1 -8.85 8.85 -14.11
CA MET A 1 -9.39 8.90 -12.74
C MET A 1 -9.95 7.53 -12.39
N SER A 2 -9.38 6.84 -11.43
CA SER A 2 -9.86 5.51 -10.98
C SER A 2 -11.09 5.70 -10.06
N ARG A 3 -12.24 6.05 -10.65
CA ARG A 3 -13.48 6.12 -9.89
C ARG A 3 -13.84 4.71 -9.40
N GLY A 4 -13.86 4.49 -8.10
CA GLY A 4 -14.38 3.28 -7.47
C GLY A 4 -13.38 2.19 -7.08
N LEU A 5 -12.10 2.25 -7.50
CA LEU A 5 -11.12 1.21 -7.14
C LEU A 5 -10.81 1.18 -5.64
N GLY A 6 -10.82 2.32 -4.97
CA GLY A 6 -10.63 2.39 -3.52
C GLY A 6 -11.69 1.61 -2.74
N ASP A 7 -12.96 1.71 -3.12
CA ASP A 7 -14.06 0.95 -2.50
C ASP A 7 -13.91 -0.58 -2.73
N VAL A 8 -13.51 -0.96 -3.94
CA VAL A 8 -13.30 -2.37 -4.33
C VAL A 8 -12.21 -3.04 -3.50
N TYR A 9 -11.03 -2.42 -3.43
CA TYR A 9 -9.90 -3.00 -2.69
C TYR A 9 -10.17 -3.13 -1.19
N LYS A 10 -11.03 -2.28 -0.62
CA LYS A 10 -11.34 -2.32 0.81
C LYS A 10 -12.31 -3.42 1.17
N ARG A 11 -13.36 -3.63 0.37
CA ARG A 11 -14.28 -4.76 0.56
C ARG A 11 -13.56 -6.09 0.42
N GLN A 12 -12.70 -6.19 -0.58
CA GLN A 12 -11.88 -7.35 -0.84
C GLN A 12 -10.97 -7.71 0.34
N VAL A 13 -10.23 -6.72 0.87
CA VAL A 13 -9.31 -6.95 1.97
C VAL A 13 -10.05 -7.25 3.26
N GLN A 14 -11.20 -6.60 3.50
CA GLN A 14 -12.08 -6.92 4.63
C GLN A 14 -12.53 -8.38 4.57
N GLU A 15 -13.11 -8.83 3.44
CA GLU A 15 -13.55 -10.23 3.27
C GLU A 15 -12.38 -11.21 3.38
N TYR A 16 -11.21 -10.88 2.83
CA TYR A 16 -10.02 -11.73 2.94
C TYR A 16 -9.60 -11.94 4.39
N VAL A 17 -9.56 -10.87 5.18
CA VAL A 17 -9.16 -10.93 6.60
C VAL A 17 -10.21 -11.65 7.44
N GLU A 18 -11.49 -11.44 7.19
CA GLU A 18 -12.58 -12.10 7.91
C GLU A 18 -12.67 -13.60 7.62
N THR A 19 -12.19 -14.05 6.46
CA THR A 19 -12.22 -15.48 6.07
C THR A 19 -10.90 -16.19 6.30
N ILE A 20 -9.81 -15.69 5.73
CA ILE A 20 -8.49 -16.34 5.77
C ILE A 20 -7.69 -15.91 7.00
N GLY A 21 -7.76 -14.64 7.38
CA GLY A 21 -7.02 -14.07 8.52
C GLY A 21 -7.70 -14.18 9.87
N ALA A 22 -8.88 -14.78 9.94
CA ALA A 22 -9.71 -14.82 11.15
C ALA A 22 -8.99 -15.48 12.34
N GLU A 23 -8.25 -16.58 12.09
CA GLU A 23 -7.52 -17.28 13.16
C GLU A 23 -6.34 -16.45 13.69
N ASP A 24 -5.61 -15.76 12.80
CA ASP A 24 -4.49 -14.90 13.18
C ASP A 24 -4.93 -13.69 14.02
N LEU A 25 -6.19 -13.28 13.88
CA LEU A 25 -6.77 -12.10 14.53
C LEU A 25 -7.82 -12.43 15.59
N LYS A 26 -7.92 -13.68 16.03
CA LYS A 26 -8.94 -14.16 16.99
C LYS A 26 -8.94 -13.43 18.33
N ASP A 27 -7.81 -12.87 18.74
CA ASP A 27 -7.66 -12.11 20.00
C ASP A 27 -8.02 -10.63 19.86
N TYR A 28 -8.47 -10.23 18.67
CA TYR A 28 -8.85 -8.86 18.36
C TYR A 28 -10.30 -8.77 17.89
N LYS A 29 -10.96 -7.69 18.24
CA LYS A 29 -12.17 -7.22 17.55
C LYS A 29 -11.73 -6.40 16.35
N ILE A 30 -12.00 -6.87 15.16
CA ILE A 30 -11.74 -6.13 13.91
C ILE A 30 -12.80 -5.03 13.80
N LEU A 31 -12.36 -3.78 13.77
CA LEU A 31 -13.23 -2.62 13.54
C LEU A 31 -13.35 -2.33 12.05
N THR A 32 -12.22 -2.33 11.34
CA THR A 32 -12.19 -2.31 9.87
C THR A 32 -10.83 -2.72 9.34
N VAL A 33 -10.84 -3.19 8.11
CA VAL A 33 -9.61 -3.38 7.30
C VAL A 33 -9.74 -2.49 6.06
N HIS A 34 -8.69 -1.74 5.76
CA HIS A 34 -8.65 -0.90 4.58
C HIS A 34 -7.26 -0.90 3.95
N VAL A 35 -7.15 -0.36 2.76
CA VAL A 35 -5.89 -0.17 2.05
C VAL A 35 -5.69 1.31 1.77
N HIS A 36 -4.42 1.73 1.67
CA HIS A 36 -4.11 3.07 1.16
C HIS A 36 -4.30 3.14 -0.36
N ALA A 37 -4.31 4.34 -0.91
CA ALA A 37 -4.32 4.58 -2.34
C ALA A 37 -3.07 3.98 -3.04
N PRO A 38 -3.03 3.87 -4.37
CA PRO A 38 -1.90 3.28 -5.08
C PRO A 38 -0.56 3.92 -4.73
N GLY A 39 0.40 3.09 -4.30
CA GLY A 39 1.76 3.57 -3.99
C GLY A 39 2.52 3.96 -5.25
N MET A 40 3.26 5.07 -5.18
CA MET A 40 4.05 5.67 -6.24
C MET A 40 5.52 5.80 -5.83
N ILE A 41 6.38 6.12 -6.79
CA ILE A 41 7.82 6.31 -6.58
C ILE A 41 8.11 7.80 -6.48
N HIS A 42 8.74 8.22 -5.39
CA HIS A 42 9.14 9.60 -5.16
C HIS A 42 10.62 9.65 -4.81
N THR A 43 11.37 10.48 -5.50
CA THR A 43 12.81 10.64 -5.25
C THR A 43 13.16 12.11 -5.06
N LYS A 44 14.32 12.39 -4.48
CA LYS A 44 14.79 13.77 -4.29
C LYS A 44 14.89 14.51 -5.61
N ASN A 45 15.64 13.97 -6.57
CA ASN A 45 15.95 14.69 -7.81
C ASN A 45 15.94 13.80 -9.06
N LYS A 46 16.17 12.48 -8.94
CA LYS A 46 16.30 11.59 -10.09
C LYS A 46 14.96 10.99 -10.49
N LEU A 47 14.46 11.34 -11.67
CA LEU A 47 13.25 10.76 -12.22
C LEU A 47 13.49 9.29 -12.64
N ILE A 48 12.67 8.38 -12.17
CA ILE A 48 12.75 6.96 -12.52
C ILE A 48 11.96 6.73 -13.81
N LYS A 49 12.67 6.50 -14.91
CA LYS A 49 12.11 6.25 -16.23
C LYS A 49 12.28 4.81 -16.69
N SER A 50 13.17 4.07 -16.03
CA SER A 50 13.49 2.67 -16.28
C SER A 50 13.81 1.93 -14.99
N ILE A 51 13.82 0.58 -15.04
CA ILE A 51 14.32 -0.24 -13.91
C ILE A 51 15.78 0.08 -13.61
N GLY A 52 16.60 0.34 -14.63
CA GLY A 52 18.01 0.68 -14.46
C GLY A 52 18.25 1.93 -13.62
N ASP A 53 17.28 2.82 -13.54
CA ASP A 53 17.39 4.05 -12.74
C ASP A 53 17.40 3.81 -11.23
N PHE A 54 16.93 2.65 -10.78
CA PHE A 54 17.00 2.26 -9.36
C PHE A 54 18.40 1.86 -8.91
N GLN A 55 19.30 1.56 -9.86
CA GLN A 55 20.63 1.03 -9.53
C GLN A 55 21.38 1.95 -8.55
N GLY A 56 21.73 1.39 -7.40
CA GLY A 56 22.48 2.08 -6.34
C GLY A 56 21.67 3.07 -5.49
N MET A 57 20.41 3.35 -5.83
CA MET A 57 19.58 4.27 -5.05
C MET A 57 19.13 3.65 -3.73
N LYS A 58 19.27 4.40 -2.66
CA LYS A 58 18.73 4.04 -1.33
C LYS A 58 17.24 4.37 -1.30
N MET A 59 16.41 3.35 -1.48
CA MET A 59 14.95 3.52 -1.58
C MET A 59 14.22 2.99 -0.35
N ARG A 60 13.44 3.84 0.28
CA ARG A 60 12.60 3.38 1.41
C ARG A 60 11.43 2.54 0.89
N GLY A 61 11.25 1.36 1.50
CA GLY A 61 10.06 0.52 1.35
C GLY A 61 9.30 0.36 2.67
N PRO A 62 7.94 0.29 2.60
CA PRO A 62 7.10 0.20 3.81
C PRO A 62 7.09 -1.17 4.46
N THR A 63 7.27 -2.23 3.67
CA THR A 63 7.13 -3.63 4.11
C THR A 63 8.28 -4.48 3.58
N ARG A 64 8.42 -5.68 4.15
CA ARG A 64 9.42 -6.66 3.70
C ARG A 64 9.25 -7.01 2.21
N VAL A 65 8.02 -7.21 1.75
CA VAL A 65 7.74 -7.55 0.35
C VAL A 65 8.17 -6.41 -0.56
N ILE A 66 7.84 -5.17 -0.22
CA ILE A 66 8.19 -3.99 -1.03
C ILE A 66 9.69 -3.71 -1.00
N THR A 67 10.38 -3.90 0.12
CA THR A 67 11.86 -3.81 0.16
C THR A 67 12.52 -4.88 -0.71
N THR A 68 11.97 -6.11 -0.73
CA THR A 68 12.46 -7.17 -1.62
C THR A 68 12.23 -6.81 -3.09
N MET A 69 11.09 -6.22 -3.44
CA MET A 69 10.81 -5.74 -4.79
C MET A 69 11.77 -4.62 -5.22
N LEU A 70 12.00 -3.62 -4.37
CA LEU A 70 12.96 -2.55 -4.64
C LEU A 70 14.37 -3.12 -4.86
N LYS A 71 14.78 -4.11 -4.07
CA LYS A 71 16.06 -4.82 -4.24
C LYS A 71 16.12 -5.54 -5.59
N SER A 72 15.05 -6.21 -6.01
CA SER A 72 15.00 -6.93 -7.29
C SER A 72 15.08 -6.00 -8.50
N MET A 73 14.78 -4.71 -8.32
CA MET A 73 14.93 -3.66 -9.32
C MET A 73 16.30 -2.95 -9.28
N GLY A 74 17.22 -3.37 -8.42
CA GLY A 74 18.57 -2.81 -8.32
C GLY A 74 18.77 -1.72 -7.26
N ALA A 75 17.73 -1.36 -6.51
CA ALA A 75 17.86 -0.41 -5.42
C ALA A 75 18.55 -1.03 -4.19
N THR A 76 19.10 -0.19 -3.34
CA THR A 76 19.47 -0.51 -1.96
C THR A 76 18.27 -0.19 -1.06
N PRO A 77 17.48 -1.20 -0.64
CA PRO A 77 16.25 -0.94 0.07
C PRO A 77 16.52 -0.59 1.54
N VAL A 78 15.75 0.37 2.06
CA VAL A 78 15.79 0.76 3.48
C VAL A 78 14.39 0.64 4.05
N GLY A 79 14.17 -0.31 4.97
CA GLY A 79 12.91 -0.48 5.68
C GLY A 79 12.80 0.52 6.84
N MET A 80 11.74 1.34 6.85
CA MET A 80 11.47 2.25 7.98
C MET A 80 10.01 2.68 8.03
N PRO A 81 9.48 3.00 9.23
CA PRO A 81 8.15 3.59 9.36
C PRO A 81 8.10 5.00 8.78
N VAL A 82 6.92 5.41 8.30
CA VAL A 82 6.69 6.70 7.63
C VAL A 82 7.23 7.91 8.40
N PRO A 83 7.09 8.05 9.75
CA PRO A 83 7.58 9.23 10.46
C PRO A 83 9.10 9.45 10.34
N LYS A 84 9.87 8.40 10.01
CA LYS A 84 11.32 8.50 9.81
C LYS A 84 11.72 8.92 8.38
N VAL A 85 10.78 8.97 7.45
CA VAL A 85 11.06 9.23 6.02
C VAL A 85 11.56 10.64 5.79
N ALA A 86 10.84 11.67 6.27
CA ALA A 86 11.23 13.07 6.06
C ALA A 86 12.64 13.38 6.60
N PRO A 87 12.98 13.07 7.87
CA PRO A 87 14.34 13.29 8.36
C PRO A 87 15.41 12.46 7.62
N SER A 88 15.07 11.26 7.12
CA SER A 88 16.00 10.43 6.35
C SER A 88 16.26 10.98 4.95
N LEU A 89 15.27 11.54 4.28
CA LEU A 89 15.41 12.27 3.02
C LEU A 89 16.28 13.51 3.21
N SER A 90 15.98 14.33 4.23
CA SER A 90 16.75 15.57 4.51
C SER A 90 18.22 15.29 4.77
N LYS A 91 18.52 14.24 5.53
CA LYS A 91 19.91 13.86 5.87
C LYS A 91 20.62 13.03 4.78
N GLY A 92 19.96 12.71 3.66
CA GLY A 92 20.55 11.89 2.59
C GLY A 92 20.75 10.40 2.97
N VAL A 93 20.06 9.91 4.01
CA VAL A 93 20.06 8.48 4.38
C VAL A 93 19.33 7.66 3.30
N ILE A 94 18.32 8.25 2.67
CA ILE A 94 17.60 7.70 1.52
C ILE A 94 17.55 8.73 0.39
N ASP A 95 17.52 8.23 -0.85
CA ASP A 95 17.41 9.03 -2.07
C ASP A 95 15.97 9.17 -2.54
N GLY A 96 15.10 8.27 -2.08
CA GLY A 96 13.70 8.22 -2.43
C GLY A 96 12.92 7.22 -1.60
N MET A 97 11.64 7.12 -1.95
CA MET A 97 10.69 6.28 -1.23
C MET A 97 9.57 5.81 -2.15
N VAL A 98 8.85 4.79 -1.71
CA VAL A 98 7.53 4.45 -2.25
C VAL A 98 6.46 4.72 -1.20
N VAL A 99 5.51 5.58 -1.56
CA VAL A 99 4.34 5.98 -0.75
C VAL A 99 3.19 6.36 -1.69
N PRO A 100 1.92 6.34 -1.24
CA PRO A 100 0.83 6.96 -1.98
C PRO A 100 0.87 8.50 -1.84
N TRP A 101 0.11 9.21 -2.68
CA TRP A 101 0.11 10.68 -2.67
C TRP A 101 -0.47 11.26 -1.38
N GLU A 102 -1.53 10.67 -0.83
CA GLU A 102 -2.27 11.22 0.32
C GLU A 102 -1.39 11.43 1.56
N ILE A 103 -0.29 10.66 1.71
CA ILE A 103 0.61 10.80 2.87
C ILE A 103 1.61 11.97 2.71
N MET A 104 1.82 12.44 1.49
CA MET A 104 2.84 13.45 1.19
C MET A 104 2.67 14.74 2.00
N PRO A 105 1.46 15.33 2.09
CA PRO A 105 1.27 16.58 2.84
C PRO A 105 1.51 16.46 4.33
N SER A 106 1.10 15.33 4.94
CA SER A 106 1.19 15.11 6.39
C SER A 106 2.64 15.15 6.91
N PHE A 107 3.60 14.79 6.06
CA PHE A 107 5.03 14.79 6.38
C PHE A 107 5.85 15.78 5.53
N LYS A 108 5.17 16.67 4.79
CA LYS A 108 5.79 17.66 3.89
C LYS A 108 6.79 17.05 2.90
N LEU A 109 6.50 15.82 2.43
CA LEU A 109 7.42 15.07 1.56
C LEU A 109 7.55 15.71 0.17
N GLN A 110 6.53 16.43 -0.30
CA GLN A 110 6.56 17.20 -1.55
C GLN A 110 7.61 18.34 -1.53
N GLU A 111 8.04 18.77 -0.36
CA GLU A 111 9.12 19.76 -0.25
C GLU A 111 10.50 19.13 -0.43
N LEU A 112 10.62 17.83 -0.09
CA LEU A 112 11.86 17.06 -0.07
C LEU A 112 12.08 16.21 -1.33
N THR A 113 11.08 16.08 -2.19
CA THR A 113 11.13 15.27 -3.41
C THR A 113 10.70 16.08 -4.63
N LYS A 114 11.46 15.97 -5.72
CA LYS A 114 11.23 16.73 -6.96
C LYS A 114 10.95 15.85 -8.17
N ALA A 115 11.05 14.54 -8.02
CA ALA A 115 10.81 13.61 -9.11
C ALA A 115 9.83 12.51 -8.68
N HIS A 116 8.79 12.31 -9.49
CA HIS A 116 7.67 11.47 -9.17
C HIS A 116 7.35 10.55 -10.34
N THR A 117 7.39 9.24 -10.14
CA THR A 117 7.10 8.26 -11.17
C THR A 117 5.85 7.46 -10.81
N ASN A 118 4.85 7.57 -11.66
CA ASN A 118 3.64 6.76 -11.64
C ASN A 118 3.87 5.45 -12.41
N VAL A 119 2.99 4.49 -12.21
CA VAL A 119 2.92 3.25 -12.99
C VAL A 119 1.66 3.31 -13.84
N ALA A 120 1.78 3.01 -15.12
CA ALA A 120 0.64 3.02 -16.04
C ALA A 120 -0.40 1.94 -15.69
N GLY A 121 -1.65 2.24 -15.96
CA GLY A 121 -2.81 1.41 -15.65
C GLY A 121 -3.62 1.97 -14.49
N ASN A 122 -4.60 1.18 -14.05
CA ASN A 122 -5.50 1.53 -12.96
C ASN A 122 -5.01 1.06 -11.58
N ARG A 123 -3.89 0.33 -11.53
CA ARG A 123 -3.24 -0.17 -10.31
C ARG A 123 -1.91 0.54 -10.13
N GLY A 124 -1.59 0.97 -8.91
CA GLY A 124 -0.26 1.51 -8.59
C GLY A 124 0.81 0.44 -8.47
N LEU A 125 1.97 0.84 -7.99
CA LEU A 125 3.10 -0.06 -7.75
C LEU A 125 2.77 -1.11 -6.68
N TYR A 126 2.06 -0.70 -5.63
CA TYR A 126 1.64 -1.55 -4.52
C TYR A 126 0.49 -0.89 -3.74
N THR A 127 -0.11 -1.66 -2.86
CA THR A 127 -0.93 -1.15 -1.74
C THR A 127 -0.61 -1.95 -0.48
N THR A 128 -0.92 -1.39 0.69
CA THR A 128 -0.71 -2.04 1.98
C THR A 128 -2.02 -2.06 2.76
N PRO A 129 -2.43 -3.20 3.30
CA PRO A 129 -3.57 -3.26 4.19
C PRO A 129 -3.24 -2.66 5.56
N PHE A 130 -4.22 -1.99 6.14
CA PHE A 130 -4.22 -1.50 7.51
C PHE A 130 -5.34 -2.17 8.29
N LEU A 131 -5.03 -2.56 9.52
CA LEU A 131 -5.96 -3.12 10.47
C LEU A 131 -6.29 -2.06 11.51
N PHE A 132 -7.56 -1.71 11.64
CA PHE A 132 -8.07 -0.98 12.78
C PHE A 132 -8.78 -1.96 13.70
N ILE A 133 -8.13 -2.26 14.82
CA ILE A 133 -8.49 -3.35 15.71
C ILE A 133 -8.57 -2.88 17.15
N MET A 134 -9.35 -3.58 17.93
CA MET A 134 -9.49 -3.38 19.38
C MET A 134 -9.15 -4.69 20.10
N ASN A 135 -8.56 -4.60 21.28
CA ASN A 135 -8.36 -5.78 22.14
C ASN A 135 -9.71 -6.44 22.41
N LYS A 136 -9.83 -7.75 22.17
CA LYS A 136 -11.10 -8.49 22.25
C LYS A 136 -11.64 -8.52 23.68
N ALA A 137 -10.78 -8.76 24.67
CA ALA A 137 -11.20 -8.76 26.07
C ALA A 137 -11.75 -7.39 26.51
N LYS A 138 -11.12 -6.30 25.99
CA LYS A 138 -11.65 -4.94 26.24
C LYS A 138 -13.00 -4.73 25.59
N TYR A 139 -13.19 -5.17 24.35
CA TYR A 139 -14.50 -5.12 23.67
C TYR A 139 -15.54 -5.92 24.45
N GLU A 140 -15.19 -7.15 24.89
CA GLU A 140 -16.10 -8.00 25.65
C GLU A 140 -16.51 -7.42 27.01
N SER A 141 -15.66 -6.60 27.64
CA SER A 141 -15.95 -5.90 28.89
C SER A 141 -16.92 -4.71 28.77
N LEU A 142 -17.27 -4.32 27.54
CA LEU A 142 -18.19 -3.21 27.29
C LEU A 142 -19.64 -3.61 27.54
N SER A 143 -20.47 -2.62 27.90
CA SER A 143 -21.92 -2.82 28.02
C SER A 143 -22.53 -3.13 26.64
N PRO A 144 -23.72 -3.76 26.60
CA PRO A 144 -24.41 -4.03 25.34
C PRO A 144 -24.66 -2.77 24.48
N SER A 145 -24.95 -1.64 25.11
CA SER A 145 -25.14 -0.36 24.41
C SER A 145 -23.84 0.16 23.77
N GLN A 146 -22.72 0.04 24.48
CA GLN A 146 -21.41 0.43 23.95
C GLN A 146 -20.95 -0.50 22.80
N LYS A 147 -21.14 -1.82 22.96
CA LYS A 147 -20.87 -2.78 21.87
C LYS A 147 -21.67 -2.44 20.61
N LYS A 148 -22.96 -2.13 20.76
CA LYS A 148 -23.82 -1.72 19.64
C LYS A 148 -23.31 -0.47 18.92
N VAL A 149 -22.79 0.53 19.66
CA VAL A 149 -22.19 1.72 19.04
C VAL A 149 -20.95 1.34 18.23
N ILE A 150 -20.06 0.52 18.79
CA ILE A 150 -18.85 0.07 18.09
C ILE A 150 -19.23 -0.73 16.82
N ASP A 151 -20.14 -1.69 16.94
CA ASP A 151 -20.54 -2.54 15.83
C ASP A 151 -21.19 -1.75 14.69
N ASN A 152 -22.07 -0.79 15.03
CA ASN A 152 -22.72 0.08 14.03
C ASN A 152 -21.72 1.01 13.29
N ASN A 153 -20.55 1.28 13.87
CA ASN A 153 -19.52 2.14 13.30
C ASN A 153 -18.26 1.36 12.89
N SER A 154 -18.42 0.08 12.54
CA SER A 154 -17.32 -0.83 12.17
C SER A 154 -17.60 -1.54 10.84
N GLY A 155 -16.68 -2.39 10.42
CA GLY A 155 -16.82 -3.28 9.27
C GLY A 155 -16.79 -2.54 7.93
N LEU A 156 -17.56 -3.05 6.98
CA LEU A 156 -17.61 -2.54 5.60
C LEU A 156 -18.02 -1.08 5.48
N SER A 157 -18.90 -0.59 6.35
CA SER A 157 -19.31 0.82 6.32
C SER A 157 -18.13 1.73 6.62
N LEU A 158 -17.38 1.44 7.69
CA LEU A 158 -16.18 2.21 8.04
C LEU A 158 -15.08 2.05 6.99
N ALA A 159 -14.88 0.84 6.43
CA ALA A 159 -13.94 0.61 5.34
C ALA A 159 -14.25 1.49 4.12
N LYS A 160 -15.52 1.61 3.77
CA LYS A 160 -15.99 2.44 2.66
C LYS A 160 -15.72 3.93 2.90
N GLU A 161 -16.01 4.42 4.11
CA GLU A 161 -15.74 5.82 4.46
C GLU A 161 -14.21 6.11 4.47
N ALA A 162 -13.42 5.24 5.09
CA ALA A 162 -11.95 5.32 5.01
C ALA A 162 -11.50 5.40 3.56
N GLY A 163 -12.12 4.61 2.67
CA GLY A 163 -11.84 4.61 1.26
C GLY A 163 -12.04 5.92 0.55
N LYS A 164 -13.19 6.49 0.74
CA LYS A 164 -13.51 7.78 0.15
C LYS A 164 -12.55 8.88 0.62
N LEU A 165 -12.18 8.85 1.89
CA LEU A 165 -11.22 9.80 2.45
C LEU A 165 -9.85 9.67 1.79
N TRP A 166 -9.30 8.46 1.72
CA TRP A 166 -8.00 8.21 1.08
C TRP A 166 -7.99 8.63 -0.40
N ASP A 167 -9.00 8.24 -1.17
CA ASP A 167 -9.12 8.62 -2.59
C ASP A 167 -9.29 10.15 -2.75
N GLY A 168 -9.98 10.79 -1.81
CA GLY A 168 -10.18 12.24 -1.80
C GLY A 168 -8.91 13.05 -1.62
N PHE A 169 -7.91 12.52 -0.93
CA PHE A 169 -6.63 13.21 -0.70
C PHE A 169 -5.61 13.04 -1.83
N GLU A 170 -5.76 12.08 -2.74
CA GLU A 170 -4.79 11.79 -3.81
C GLU A 170 -4.58 13.00 -4.73
N VAL A 171 -5.65 13.59 -5.25
CA VAL A 171 -5.58 14.69 -6.22
C VAL A 171 -5.04 15.98 -5.56
N PRO A 172 -5.52 16.43 -4.39
CA PRO A 172 -4.95 17.57 -3.70
C PRO A 172 -3.47 17.40 -3.37
N ALA A 173 -3.07 16.25 -2.88
CA ALA A 173 -1.68 15.96 -2.52
C ALA A 173 -0.75 16.01 -3.75
N ARG A 174 -1.18 15.40 -4.87
CA ARG A 174 -0.43 15.50 -6.13
C ARG A 174 -0.30 16.94 -6.62
N LYS A 175 -1.35 17.76 -6.47
CA LYS A 175 -1.32 19.17 -6.84
C LYS A 175 -0.27 19.96 -6.03
N LEU A 176 -0.07 19.65 -4.76
CA LEU A 176 1.00 20.24 -3.96
C LEU A 176 2.39 19.94 -4.53
N ALA A 177 2.64 18.71 -4.98
CA ALA A 177 3.91 18.36 -5.62
C ALA A 177 4.10 19.06 -6.96
N VAL A 178 3.04 19.25 -7.75
CA VAL A 178 3.08 20.07 -8.99
C VAL A 178 3.45 21.51 -8.66
N ASN A 179 2.79 22.13 -7.69
CA ASN A 179 3.05 23.50 -7.26
C ASN A 179 4.47 23.68 -6.67
N ALA A 180 5.04 22.63 -6.11
CA ALA A 180 6.42 22.59 -5.64
C ALA A 180 7.48 22.40 -6.75
N GLY A 181 7.06 22.42 -8.01
CA GLY A 181 7.94 22.27 -9.19
C GLY A 181 8.38 20.81 -9.43
N GLY A 182 7.58 19.85 -8.99
CA GLY A 182 7.86 18.43 -9.20
C GLY A 182 7.83 18.02 -10.67
N GLN A 183 8.73 17.12 -11.05
CA GLN A 183 8.77 16.47 -12.37
C GLN A 183 8.00 15.14 -12.30
N PHE A 184 7.28 14.80 -13.37
CA PHE A 184 6.41 13.63 -13.40
C PHE A 184 6.74 12.74 -14.60
N PHE A 185 6.71 11.44 -14.36
CA PHE A 185 6.83 10.43 -15.41
C PHE A 185 5.84 9.30 -15.15
N THR A 186 5.38 8.64 -16.20
CA THR A 186 4.56 7.42 -16.09
C THR A 186 5.29 6.27 -16.74
N LEU A 187 5.69 5.31 -15.93
CA LEU A 187 6.37 4.10 -16.40
C LEU A 187 5.36 3.21 -17.12
N GLN A 188 5.67 2.88 -18.38
CA GLN A 188 4.78 2.12 -19.27
C GLN A 188 5.58 1.25 -20.25
N GLY A 189 4.88 0.51 -21.11
CA GLY A 189 5.50 -0.30 -22.16
C GLY A 189 6.46 -1.36 -21.60
N GLU A 190 7.62 -1.49 -22.22
CA GLU A 190 8.63 -2.50 -21.90
C GLU A 190 9.17 -2.35 -20.46
N GLU A 191 9.41 -1.14 -20.00
CA GLU A 191 9.89 -0.91 -18.63
C GLU A 191 8.86 -1.32 -17.56
N LEU A 192 7.58 -1.11 -17.84
CA LEU A 192 6.52 -1.63 -16.98
C LEU A 192 6.48 -3.17 -17.00
N ALA A 193 6.72 -3.78 -18.16
CA ALA A 193 6.79 -5.25 -18.25
C ALA A 193 7.98 -5.81 -17.44
N LYS A 194 9.14 -5.17 -17.49
CA LYS A 194 10.31 -5.52 -16.66
C LYS A 194 10.00 -5.40 -15.17
N MET A 195 9.32 -4.33 -14.76
CA MET A 195 8.90 -4.12 -13.37
C MET A 195 7.92 -5.21 -12.91
N LYS A 196 6.95 -5.58 -13.74
CA LYS A 196 6.02 -6.68 -13.46
C LYS A 196 6.73 -8.03 -13.35
N ALA A 197 7.74 -8.29 -14.17
CA ALA A 197 8.55 -9.50 -14.10
C ALA A 197 9.34 -9.57 -12.77
N ALA A 198 9.92 -8.45 -12.32
CA ALA A 198 10.56 -8.36 -11.01
C ALA A 198 9.55 -8.65 -9.87
N GLY A 199 8.35 -8.09 -9.94
CA GLY A 199 7.28 -8.36 -8.98
C GLY A 199 6.83 -9.83 -8.97
N LYS A 200 6.76 -10.48 -10.15
CA LYS A 200 6.44 -11.90 -10.26
C LYS A 200 7.46 -12.76 -9.49
N LYS A 201 8.75 -12.49 -9.68
CA LYS A 201 9.81 -13.19 -8.95
C LYS A 201 9.68 -13.04 -7.42
N VAL A 202 9.36 -11.85 -6.95
CA VAL A 202 9.12 -11.60 -5.51
C VAL A 202 7.93 -12.43 -5.01
N THR A 203 6.86 -12.55 -5.81
CA THR A 203 5.70 -13.38 -5.49
C THR A 203 6.08 -14.86 -5.40
N GLU A 204 6.87 -15.36 -6.34
CA GLU A 204 7.37 -16.75 -6.34
C GLU A 204 8.22 -17.05 -5.10
N ASP A 205 9.10 -16.12 -4.72
CA ASP A 205 9.92 -16.25 -3.51
C ASP A 205 9.08 -16.18 -2.22
N TRP A 206 8.03 -15.34 -2.22
CA TRP A 206 7.06 -15.30 -1.13
C TRP A 206 6.31 -16.64 -0.99
N ILE A 207 5.84 -17.23 -2.09
CA ILE A 207 5.17 -18.55 -2.09
C ILE A 207 6.10 -19.59 -1.46
N LYS A 208 7.35 -19.69 -1.94
CA LYS A 208 8.34 -20.63 -1.41
C LYS A 208 8.57 -20.46 0.09
N SER A 209 8.72 -19.19 0.54
CA SER A 209 8.99 -18.89 1.95
C SER A 209 7.79 -19.14 2.86
N THR A 210 6.58 -18.93 2.34
CA THR A 210 5.32 -19.13 3.08
C THR A 210 4.98 -20.60 3.20
N ASN A 211 5.19 -21.39 2.14
CA ASN A 211 5.03 -22.86 2.18
C ASN A 211 5.97 -23.51 3.19
N LYS A 212 7.21 -22.99 3.35
CA LYS A 212 8.15 -23.49 4.38
C LYS A 212 7.64 -23.29 5.81
N LYS A 213 6.66 -22.43 6.03
CA LYS A 213 6.02 -22.20 7.33
C LYS A 213 4.77 -23.07 7.54
N GLY A 214 4.50 -24.02 6.63
CA GLY A 214 3.33 -24.89 6.71
C GLY A 214 2.03 -24.27 6.22
N LEU A 215 2.08 -23.10 5.55
CA LEU A 215 0.90 -22.45 5.00
C LEU A 215 0.79 -22.74 3.49
N ASP A 216 -0.43 -22.91 2.99
CA ASP A 216 -0.70 -23.03 1.55
C ASP A 216 -0.69 -21.63 0.90
N ALA A 217 0.50 -21.20 0.51
CA ALA A 217 0.70 -19.87 -0.06
C ALA A 217 -0.02 -19.69 -1.41
N GLN A 218 -0.15 -20.75 -2.20
CA GLN A 218 -0.87 -20.67 -3.47
C GLN A 218 -2.35 -20.41 -3.24
N LYS A 219 -2.97 -21.15 -2.32
CA LYS A 219 -4.37 -20.93 -1.93
C LYS A 219 -4.60 -19.50 -1.40
N LEU A 220 -3.70 -19.01 -0.55
CA LEU A 220 -3.77 -17.63 -0.04
C LEU A 220 -3.76 -16.60 -1.18
N LEU A 221 -2.85 -16.77 -2.14
CA LEU A 221 -2.73 -15.86 -3.29
C LEU A 221 -3.94 -15.94 -4.23
N ASP A 222 -4.43 -17.16 -4.51
CA ASP A 222 -5.55 -17.37 -5.43
C ASP A 222 -6.86 -16.87 -4.81
N THR A 223 -7.04 -17.01 -3.50
CA THR A 223 -8.16 -16.41 -2.78
C THR A 223 -8.12 -14.88 -2.90
N ALA A 224 -6.96 -14.25 -2.68
CA ALA A 224 -6.81 -12.81 -2.83
C ALA A 224 -7.16 -12.34 -4.26
N LYS A 225 -6.65 -13.04 -5.29
CA LYS A 225 -6.95 -12.74 -6.71
C LYS A 225 -8.42 -12.93 -7.05
N SER A 226 -9.05 -13.98 -6.53
CA SER A 226 -10.47 -14.26 -6.74
C SER A 226 -11.33 -13.14 -6.17
N LEU A 227 -11.03 -12.67 -4.96
CA LEU A 227 -11.72 -11.53 -4.35
C LEU A 227 -11.51 -10.23 -5.12
N ILE A 228 -10.30 -9.97 -5.64
CA ILE A 228 -10.05 -8.84 -6.53
C ILE A 228 -11.01 -8.92 -7.74
N SER A 229 -11.03 -10.05 -8.43
CA SER A 229 -11.86 -10.24 -9.61
C SER A 229 -13.35 -10.16 -9.31
N LYS A 230 -13.80 -10.66 -8.15
CA LYS A 230 -15.20 -10.57 -7.68
C LYS A 230 -15.64 -9.12 -7.57
N TYR A 231 -14.85 -8.28 -6.92
CA TYR A 231 -15.24 -6.89 -6.66
C TYR A 231 -14.97 -5.95 -7.83
N GLU A 232 -13.98 -6.22 -8.69
CA GLU A 232 -13.77 -5.43 -9.92
C GLU A 232 -14.95 -5.58 -10.91
N LYS A 233 -15.64 -6.73 -10.92
CA LYS A 233 -16.84 -6.93 -11.76
C LYS A 233 -18.07 -6.21 -11.25
N SER A 234 -18.06 -5.69 -10.02
CA SER A 234 -19.18 -4.96 -9.41
C SER A 234 -19.05 -3.43 -9.56
N LEU A 235 -18.08 -2.95 -10.33
CA LEU A 235 -17.91 -1.55 -10.74
C LEU A 235 -18.62 -1.25 -12.05
#